data_262e2c1c15248d72adc373166a1135a1
#
_entry.id   262e2c1c15248d72adc373166a1135a1
#
_cell.length_a   1.000
_cell.length_b   1.000
_cell.length_c   1.000
_cell.angle_alpha   90.00
_cell.angle_beta   90.00
_cell.angle_gamma   90.00
#
_symmetry.space_group_name_H-M   'P 1'
#
loop_
_entity.id
_entity.type
_entity.pdbx_description
1 polymer ?
#
loop_
_entity_poly.entity_id
_entity_poly.type
_entity_poly.pdbx_seq_one_letter_code
_entity_poly.pdbx_strand_id
1 'polypeptide(L)'
;FPAHVKLQAQVEIFLVNAAECEPMLKVDQQLMWQQAARLVRGVQYAMTATGAREGVIALKEKYRRAIDALTPLLPAGIRLHILPDVYPAGDEVLTIWLATGRRVAPAALPASVGVVVNNVQTVLNIARAVEQQFAVTRRTLTVNGAVARPLTVTVPIGMSLREVLALAGGATVDDPGFINGGPMMGGLITSLDSPVTKTTGGLLVLPGVPSVQADALAAILSEDAV
;
A
#
# COMPACT_ATOMS: atom_id res chain seq x y z
N PHE A 1 -9.91 6.31 -2.83
CA PHE A 1 -10.39 7.02 -4.02
C PHE A 1 -9.95 6.26 -5.26
N PRO A 2 -10.83 5.97 -6.25
CA PRO A 2 -10.50 5.10 -7.38
C PRO A 2 -9.39 5.70 -8.27
N ALA A 3 -8.43 4.88 -8.70
CA ALA A 3 -7.30 5.34 -9.51
C ALA A 3 -7.73 5.97 -10.86
N HIS A 4 -8.75 5.40 -11.51
CA HIS A 4 -9.24 5.94 -12.78
C HIS A 4 -9.81 7.36 -12.66
N VAL A 5 -10.38 7.71 -11.50
CA VAL A 5 -10.85 9.09 -11.25
C VAL A 5 -9.65 10.02 -10.98
N LYS A 6 -8.66 9.55 -10.21
CA LYS A 6 -7.42 10.31 -9.97
C LYS A 6 -6.69 10.63 -11.28
N LEU A 7 -6.64 9.69 -12.23
CA LEU A 7 -5.97 9.85 -13.51
C LEU A 7 -6.67 10.82 -14.49
N GLN A 8 -7.89 11.23 -14.22
CA GLN A 8 -8.61 12.25 -15.01
C GLN A 8 -8.24 13.68 -14.59
N ALA A 9 -7.62 13.85 -13.41
CA ALA A 9 -7.19 15.16 -12.95
C ALA A 9 -6.00 15.66 -13.78
N GLN A 10 -6.01 16.95 -14.13
CA GLN A 10 -4.85 17.63 -14.72
C GLN A 10 -4.03 18.22 -13.58
N VAL A 11 -2.78 17.80 -13.46
CA VAL A 11 -1.90 18.17 -12.34
C VAL A 11 -0.48 18.43 -12.82
N GLU A 12 0.33 19.04 -11.98
CA GLU A 12 1.73 19.32 -12.26
C GLU A 12 2.65 18.17 -11.84
N ILE A 13 2.28 17.47 -10.75
CA ILE A 13 3.10 16.42 -10.14
C ILE A 13 2.29 15.13 -10.00
N PHE A 14 2.85 14.03 -10.49
CA PHE A 14 2.39 12.69 -10.19
C PHE A 14 3.28 12.07 -9.10
N LEU A 15 2.75 11.80 -7.92
CA LEU A 15 3.48 11.30 -6.77
C LEU A 15 3.13 9.84 -6.50
N VAL A 16 4.16 9.00 -6.39
CA VAL A 16 4.04 7.61 -5.92
C VAL A 16 4.33 7.59 -4.43
N ASN A 17 3.32 7.30 -3.63
CA ASN A 17 3.52 6.99 -2.22
C ASN A 17 4.07 5.56 -2.09
N ALA A 18 5.36 5.49 -1.82
CA ALA A 18 6.14 4.26 -1.69
C ALA A 18 6.73 4.09 -0.26
N ALA A 19 6.13 4.76 0.71
CA ALA A 19 6.63 4.79 2.08
C ALA A 19 6.36 3.51 2.89
N GLU A 20 5.29 2.74 2.55
CA GLU A 20 4.84 1.54 3.28
C GLU A 20 4.99 1.70 4.81
N CYS A 21 4.21 2.60 5.41
CA CYS A 21 4.36 2.96 6.81
C CYS A 21 3.94 1.88 7.81
N GLU A 22 3.13 0.91 7.38
CA GLU A 22 2.65 -0.16 8.24
C GLU A 22 3.79 -1.08 8.68
N PRO A 23 4.06 -1.21 9.99
CA PRO A 23 4.99 -2.21 10.47
C PRO A 23 4.62 -3.62 10.01
N MET A 24 5.61 -4.50 9.90
CA MET A 24 5.48 -5.89 9.49
C MET A 24 5.04 -6.11 8.03
N LEU A 25 4.60 -5.10 7.28
CA LEU A 25 4.34 -5.21 5.84
C LEU A 25 5.61 -4.94 5.04
N LYS A 26 5.77 -5.64 3.91
CA LYS A 26 6.96 -5.56 3.03
C LYS A 26 6.60 -5.61 1.54
N VAL A 27 5.35 -5.35 1.20
CA VAL A 27 4.83 -5.49 -0.18
C VAL A 27 5.46 -4.45 -1.09
N ASP A 28 5.31 -3.17 -0.75
CA ASP A 28 5.70 -2.08 -1.65
C ASP A 28 7.21 -2.03 -1.83
N GLN A 29 7.98 -2.22 -0.75
CA GLN A 29 9.44 -2.27 -0.85
C GLN A 29 9.93 -3.42 -1.72
N GLN A 30 9.30 -4.60 -1.65
CA GLN A 30 9.66 -5.75 -2.50
C GLN A 30 9.28 -5.50 -3.97
N LEU A 31 8.08 -4.99 -4.21
CA LEU A 31 7.62 -4.70 -5.57
C LEU A 31 8.50 -3.63 -6.25
N MET A 32 8.94 -2.62 -5.51
CA MET A 32 9.81 -1.56 -6.04
C MET A 32 11.13 -2.11 -6.59
N TRP A 33 11.81 -3.01 -5.87
CA TRP A 33 13.07 -3.54 -6.39
C TRP A 33 12.88 -4.69 -7.37
N GLN A 34 11.83 -5.51 -7.23
CA GLN A 34 11.57 -6.61 -8.17
C GLN A 34 11.02 -6.14 -9.52
N GLN A 35 10.28 -5.03 -9.54
CA GLN A 35 9.60 -4.52 -10.73
C GLN A 35 9.95 -3.05 -11.02
N ALA A 36 11.18 -2.63 -10.68
CA ALA A 36 11.63 -1.24 -10.80
C ALA A 36 11.36 -0.64 -12.18
N ALA A 37 11.76 -1.34 -13.26
CA ALA A 37 11.55 -0.87 -14.62
C ALA A 37 10.06 -0.68 -14.98
N ARG A 38 9.19 -1.60 -14.52
CA ARG A 38 7.75 -1.47 -14.74
C ARG A 38 7.16 -0.32 -13.92
N LEU A 39 7.64 -0.14 -12.69
CA LEU A 39 7.20 0.98 -11.85
C LEU A 39 7.50 2.31 -12.53
N VAL A 40 8.72 2.52 -13.04
CA VAL A 40 9.11 3.74 -13.76
C VAL A 40 8.23 3.96 -14.99
N ARG A 41 7.97 2.93 -15.81
CA ARG A 41 7.05 3.07 -16.94
C ARG A 41 5.62 3.39 -16.50
N GLY A 42 5.15 2.80 -15.41
CA GLY A 42 3.84 3.11 -14.82
C GLY A 42 3.72 4.58 -14.40
N VAL A 43 4.80 5.17 -13.87
CA VAL A 43 4.86 6.61 -13.56
C VAL A 43 4.77 7.42 -14.86
N GLN A 44 5.52 7.06 -15.91
CA GLN A 44 5.47 7.76 -17.21
C GLN A 44 4.06 7.74 -17.81
N TYR A 45 3.37 6.59 -17.80
CA TYR A 45 1.98 6.47 -18.28
C TYR A 45 1.02 7.33 -17.48
N ALA A 46 1.17 7.34 -16.16
CA ALA A 46 0.35 8.16 -15.28
C ALA A 46 0.60 9.66 -15.46
N MET A 47 1.86 10.07 -15.66
CA MET A 47 2.21 11.45 -15.99
C MET A 47 1.57 11.87 -17.33
N THR A 48 1.62 11.00 -18.35
CA THR A 48 0.96 11.27 -19.63
C THR A 48 -0.54 11.46 -19.47
N ALA A 49 -1.20 10.58 -18.68
CA ALA A 49 -2.65 10.65 -18.45
C ALA A 49 -3.08 11.92 -17.70
N THR A 50 -2.27 12.37 -16.73
CA THR A 50 -2.57 13.51 -15.85
C THR A 50 -1.98 14.82 -16.33
N GLY A 51 -1.22 14.84 -17.43
CA GLY A 51 -0.48 16.02 -17.91
C GLY A 51 0.65 16.45 -16.97
N ALA A 52 1.03 15.64 -15.99
CA ALA A 52 2.07 15.96 -15.02
C ALA A 52 3.43 16.11 -15.70
N ARG A 53 4.16 17.18 -15.31
CA ARG A 53 5.50 17.46 -15.80
C ARG A 53 6.59 16.83 -14.96
N GLU A 54 6.26 16.46 -13.71
CA GLU A 54 7.17 15.86 -12.75
C GLU A 54 6.56 14.59 -12.17
N GLY A 55 7.35 13.50 -12.14
CA GLY A 55 7.07 12.27 -11.41
C GLY A 55 7.93 12.18 -10.15
N VAL A 56 7.34 11.89 -9.00
CA VAL A 56 8.08 11.74 -7.74
C VAL A 56 7.77 10.37 -7.15
N ILE A 57 8.80 9.58 -6.84
CA ILE A 57 8.66 8.34 -6.08
C ILE A 57 9.17 8.62 -4.68
N ALA A 58 8.25 8.74 -3.71
CA ALA A 58 8.56 9.06 -2.32
C ALA A 58 8.67 7.77 -1.51
N LEU A 59 9.89 7.43 -1.06
CA LEU A 59 10.19 6.18 -0.36
C LEU A 59 11.13 6.42 0.83
N LYS A 60 11.11 5.51 1.80
CA LYS A 60 11.94 5.62 3.01
C LYS A 60 13.41 5.31 2.74
N GLU A 61 14.29 6.00 3.44
CA GLU A 61 15.74 5.81 3.35
C GLU A 61 16.20 4.36 3.56
N LYS A 62 15.54 3.62 4.43
CA LYS A 62 15.86 2.22 4.72
C LYS A 62 15.63 1.25 3.57
N TYR A 63 14.90 1.64 2.53
CA TYR A 63 14.61 0.77 1.38
C TYR A 63 15.74 0.77 0.35
N ARG A 64 16.99 0.51 0.80
CA ARG A 64 18.22 0.57 -0.01
C ARG A 64 18.11 -0.22 -1.31
N ARG A 65 17.60 -1.45 -1.28
CA ARG A 65 17.43 -2.28 -2.49
C ARG A 65 16.50 -1.62 -3.52
N ALA A 66 15.46 -0.95 -3.07
CA ALA A 66 14.55 -0.26 -3.97
C ALA A 66 15.21 1.00 -4.57
N ILE A 67 15.94 1.76 -3.75
CA ILE A 67 16.70 2.93 -4.20
C ILE A 67 17.73 2.53 -5.26
N ASP A 68 18.52 1.50 -4.99
CA ASP A 68 19.57 1.01 -5.90
C ASP A 68 18.98 0.49 -7.22
N ALA A 69 17.81 -0.18 -7.17
CA ALA A 69 17.14 -0.70 -8.37
C ALA A 69 16.47 0.40 -9.21
N LEU A 70 15.95 1.44 -8.57
CA LEU A 70 15.22 2.52 -9.26
C LEU A 70 16.15 3.58 -9.83
N THR A 71 17.19 3.97 -9.08
CA THR A 71 18.08 5.09 -9.44
C THR A 71 18.61 5.05 -10.88
N PRO A 72 19.15 3.92 -11.39
CA PRO A 72 19.70 3.86 -12.75
C PRO A 72 18.62 3.88 -13.85
N LEU A 73 17.35 3.73 -13.48
CA LEU A 73 16.23 3.64 -14.43
C LEU A 73 15.44 4.94 -14.57
N LEU A 74 15.76 5.95 -13.79
CA LEU A 74 15.00 7.20 -13.77
C LEU A 74 15.28 8.03 -15.01
N PRO A 75 14.28 8.34 -15.85
CA PRO A 75 14.43 9.28 -16.94
C PRO A 75 14.34 10.73 -16.43
N ALA A 76 14.67 11.68 -17.28
CA ALA A 76 14.42 13.09 -17.01
C ALA A 76 12.94 13.33 -16.65
N GLY A 77 12.70 14.18 -15.66
CA GLY A 77 11.36 14.47 -15.14
C GLY A 77 10.83 13.49 -14.09
N ILE A 78 11.55 12.41 -13.77
CA ILE A 78 11.20 11.53 -12.65
C ILE A 78 12.36 11.49 -11.63
N ARG A 79 12.03 11.67 -10.34
CA ARG A 79 13.03 11.63 -9.26
C ARG A 79 12.57 10.77 -8.09
N LEU A 80 13.53 10.32 -7.30
CA LEU A 80 13.27 9.81 -5.96
C LEU A 80 13.19 10.96 -4.97
N HIS A 81 12.31 10.83 -3.98
CA HIS A 81 12.31 11.65 -2.77
C HIS A 81 12.45 10.75 -1.56
N ILE A 82 13.51 10.99 -0.78
CA ILE A 82 13.80 10.18 0.40
C ILE A 82 13.03 10.74 1.59
N LEU A 83 12.13 9.92 2.12
CA LEU A 83 11.33 10.23 3.30
C LEU A 83 12.05 9.78 4.57
N PRO A 84 11.84 10.48 5.71
CA PRO A 84 12.32 10.01 7.00
C PRO A 84 11.65 8.68 7.37
N ASP A 85 12.37 7.83 8.13
CA ASP A 85 11.83 6.57 8.63
C ASP A 85 11.02 6.76 9.91
N VAL A 86 9.94 7.50 9.80
CA VAL A 86 8.99 7.77 10.88
C VAL A 86 7.58 7.40 10.45
N TYR A 87 6.70 7.16 11.41
CA TYR A 87 5.27 7.06 11.21
C TYR A 87 4.64 8.44 11.54
N PRO A 88 3.75 8.99 10.73
CA PRO A 88 3.13 8.46 9.49
C PRO A 88 3.68 9.11 8.20
N ALA A 89 4.99 9.07 7.92
CA ALA A 89 5.58 9.69 6.73
C ALA A 89 4.91 9.28 5.39
N GLY A 90 4.19 8.15 5.36
CA GLY A 90 3.37 7.69 4.22
C GLY A 90 1.91 8.14 4.26
N ASP A 91 1.50 8.98 5.17
CA ASP A 91 0.23 9.69 5.05
C ASP A 91 0.21 10.52 3.76
N GLU A 92 -0.91 10.53 3.04
CA GLU A 92 -1.01 11.18 1.71
C GLU A 92 -0.67 12.67 1.78
N VAL A 93 -1.19 13.39 2.78
CA VAL A 93 -1.00 14.84 2.95
C VAL A 93 0.44 15.15 3.38
N LEU A 94 0.97 14.38 4.33
CA LEU A 94 2.35 14.52 4.78
C LEU A 94 3.35 14.18 3.67
N THR A 95 3.11 13.12 2.90
CA THR A 95 3.97 12.75 1.78
C THR A 95 4.01 13.86 0.72
N ILE A 96 2.86 14.48 0.41
CA ILE A 96 2.82 15.64 -0.50
C ILE A 96 3.67 16.77 0.04
N TRP A 97 3.45 17.14 1.30
CA TRP A 97 4.20 18.26 1.89
C TRP A 97 5.71 18.00 1.93
N LEU A 98 6.11 16.81 2.41
CA LEU A 98 7.53 16.45 2.48
C LEU A 98 8.18 16.42 1.09
N ALA A 99 7.51 15.84 0.09
CA ALA A 99 8.09 15.63 -1.24
C ALA A 99 8.03 16.87 -2.15
N THR A 100 7.08 17.78 -1.92
CA THR A 100 6.79 18.90 -2.84
C THR A 100 6.74 20.27 -2.19
N GLY A 101 6.71 20.34 -0.85
CA GLY A 101 6.49 21.58 -0.09
C GLY A 101 5.04 22.11 -0.13
N ARG A 102 4.15 21.46 -0.89
CA ARG A 102 2.74 21.90 -1.06
C ARG A 102 1.90 21.44 0.15
N ARG A 103 0.99 22.30 0.57
CA ARG A 103 0.10 22.02 1.72
C ARG A 103 -1.33 21.85 1.24
N VAL A 104 -1.88 20.67 1.45
CA VAL A 104 -3.29 20.38 1.19
C VAL A 104 -4.11 20.94 2.35
N ALA A 105 -5.10 21.76 2.06
CA ALA A 105 -6.00 22.31 3.08
C ALA A 105 -6.86 21.18 3.71
N PRO A 106 -7.34 21.36 4.95
CA PRO A 106 -8.25 20.40 5.57
C PRO A 106 -9.45 20.11 4.66
N ALA A 107 -9.81 18.83 4.52
CA ALA A 107 -10.87 18.32 3.64
C ALA A 107 -10.71 18.58 2.14
N ALA A 108 -9.60 19.19 1.69
CA ALA A 108 -9.30 19.34 0.27
C ALA A 108 -8.68 18.07 -0.32
N LEU A 109 -8.77 17.92 -1.64
CA LEU A 109 -8.12 16.82 -2.36
C LEU A 109 -6.71 17.23 -2.79
N PRO A 110 -5.76 16.28 -2.93
CA PRO A 110 -4.42 16.53 -3.45
C PRO A 110 -4.38 17.27 -4.78
N ALA A 111 -5.36 17.04 -5.65
CA ALA A 111 -5.47 17.73 -6.94
C ALA A 111 -5.63 19.26 -6.80
N SER A 112 -6.18 19.76 -5.67
CA SER A 112 -6.31 21.20 -5.41
C SER A 112 -4.96 21.92 -5.31
N VAL A 113 -3.90 21.18 -5.04
CA VAL A 113 -2.51 21.68 -5.00
C VAL A 113 -1.68 21.15 -6.18
N GLY A 114 -2.34 20.69 -7.26
CA GLY A 114 -1.67 20.23 -8.48
C GLY A 114 -0.93 18.89 -8.32
N VAL A 115 -1.36 18.02 -7.43
CA VAL A 115 -0.71 16.72 -7.16
C VAL A 115 -1.73 15.58 -7.23
N VAL A 116 -1.36 14.49 -7.86
CA VAL A 116 -2.06 13.21 -7.75
C VAL A 116 -1.15 12.19 -7.07
N VAL A 117 -1.69 11.47 -6.09
CA VAL A 117 -0.95 10.46 -5.34
C VAL A 117 -1.50 9.07 -5.60
N ASN A 118 -0.63 8.11 -5.89
CA ASN A 118 -0.97 6.70 -6.00
C ASN A 118 0.06 5.81 -5.29
N ASN A 119 -0.41 4.65 -4.80
CA ASN A 119 0.45 3.63 -4.21
C ASN A 119 1.24 2.85 -5.28
N VAL A 120 2.35 2.23 -4.90
CA VAL A 120 3.23 1.41 -5.76
C VAL A 120 2.46 0.36 -6.57
N GLN A 121 1.60 -0.44 -5.92
CA GLN A 121 0.84 -1.48 -6.64
C GLN A 121 -0.14 -0.90 -7.65
N THR A 122 -0.73 0.26 -7.35
CA THR A 122 -1.60 0.97 -8.29
C THR A 122 -0.83 1.38 -9.54
N VAL A 123 0.37 1.93 -9.38
CA VAL A 123 1.22 2.34 -10.52
C VAL A 123 1.69 1.15 -11.35
N LEU A 124 2.05 0.04 -10.71
CA LEU A 124 2.35 -1.21 -11.41
C LEU A 124 1.15 -1.76 -12.19
N ASN A 125 -0.06 -1.62 -11.65
CA ASN A 125 -1.29 -2.00 -12.35
C ASN A 125 -1.62 -1.07 -13.51
N ILE A 126 -1.30 0.24 -13.41
CA ILE A 126 -1.39 1.18 -14.55
C ILE A 126 -0.50 0.69 -15.68
N ALA A 127 0.75 0.35 -15.40
CA ALA A 127 1.65 -0.18 -16.42
C ALA A 127 1.11 -1.46 -17.08
N ARG A 128 0.60 -2.41 -16.28
CA ARG A 128 -0.01 -3.64 -16.81
C ARG A 128 -1.26 -3.37 -17.67
N ALA A 129 -2.09 -2.44 -17.25
CA ALA A 129 -3.28 -2.08 -18.01
C ALA A 129 -2.92 -1.50 -19.38
N VAL A 130 -1.93 -0.61 -19.45
CA VAL A 130 -1.49 0.00 -20.71
C VAL A 130 -0.74 -1.00 -21.60
N GLU A 131 0.19 -1.77 -21.04
CA GLU A 131 1.08 -2.66 -21.79
C GLU A 131 0.41 -3.97 -22.22
N GLN A 132 -0.51 -4.48 -21.41
CA GLN A 132 -1.06 -5.82 -21.54
C GLN A 132 -2.60 -5.86 -21.60
N GLN A 133 -3.26 -4.72 -21.48
CA GLN A 133 -4.72 -4.61 -21.36
C GLN A 133 -5.30 -5.49 -20.22
N PHE A 134 -4.52 -5.67 -19.16
CA PHE A 134 -4.82 -6.60 -18.10
C PHE A 134 -5.59 -5.93 -16.95
N ALA A 135 -6.75 -6.47 -16.63
CA ALA A 135 -7.54 -6.02 -15.48
C ALA A 135 -6.88 -6.40 -14.15
N VAL A 136 -7.19 -5.65 -13.08
CA VAL A 136 -6.68 -5.95 -11.73
C VAL A 136 -7.44 -7.14 -11.15
N THR A 137 -6.89 -8.34 -11.34
CA THR A 137 -7.43 -9.61 -10.87
C THR A 137 -6.58 -10.27 -9.79
N ARG A 138 -5.41 -9.69 -9.48
CA ARG A 138 -4.47 -10.19 -8.48
C ARG A 138 -4.07 -9.10 -7.52
N ARG A 139 -3.74 -9.51 -6.30
CA ARG A 139 -3.23 -8.65 -5.24
C ARG A 139 -1.95 -9.25 -4.65
N THR A 140 -0.92 -8.42 -4.47
CA THR A 140 0.26 -8.78 -3.69
C THR A 140 0.05 -8.32 -2.25
N LEU A 141 0.32 -9.21 -1.31
CA LEU A 141 0.15 -8.94 0.12
C LEU A 141 1.25 -9.64 0.94
N THR A 142 1.52 -9.14 2.14
CA THR A 142 2.43 -9.77 3.10
C THR A 142 1.64 -10.64 4.07
N VAL A 143 2.12 -11.87 4.32
CA VAL A 143 1.68 -12.70 5.44
C VAL A 143 2.81 -12.73 6.47
N ASN A 144 2.55 -12.29 7.70
CA ASN A 144 3.59 -12.13 8.71
C ASN A 144 3.03 -12.35 10.14
N GLY A 145 3.94 -12.34 11.13
CA GLY A 145 3.61 -12.59 12.52
C GLY A 145 3.80 -14.05 12.92
N ALA A 146 2.92 -14.58 13.72
CA ALA A 146 2.97 -15.95 14.23
C ALA A 146 2.53 -16.97 13.16
N VAL A 147 3.29 -17.07 12.08
CA VAL A 147 3.10 -18.03 10.96
C VAL A 147 4.36 -18.86 10.76
N ALA A 148 4.21 -20.07 10.24
CA ALA A 148 5.35 -20.97 10.05
C ALA A 148 6.40 -20.40 9.08
N ARG A 149 5.97 -19.65 8.05
CA ARG A 149 6.85 -19.05 7.06
C ARG A 149 6.34 -17.68 6.61
N PRO A 150 6.82 -16.58 7.20
CA PRO A 150 6.49 -15.24 6.71
C PRO A 150 6.86 -15.06 5.24
N LEU A 151 5.95 -14.49 4.43
CA LEU A 151 6.15 -14.32 3.00
C LEU A 151 5.37 -13.13 2.44
N THR A 152 5.79 -12.68 1.27
CA THR A 152 5.00 -11.80 0.40
C THR A 152 4.57 -12.58 -0.82
N VAL A 153 3.28 -12.61 -1.12
CA VAL A 153 2.69 -13.45 -2.16
C VAL A 153 1.71 -12.68 -3.02
N THR A 154 1.62 -13.06 -4.31
CA THR A 154 0.61 -12.54 -5.24
C THR A 154 -0.47 -13.59 -5.46
N VAL A 155 -1.69 -13.29 -5.06
CA VAL A 155 -2.84 -14.19 -5.11
C VAL A 155 -3.99 -13.60 -5.93
N PRO A 156 -4.93 -14.42 -6.43
CA PRO A 156 -6.16 -13.93 -7.01
C PRO A 156 -6.98 -13.09 -6.01
N ILE A 157 -7.61 -12.03 -6.49
CA ILE A 157 -8.68 -11.35 -5.75
C ILE A 157 -9.84 -12.32 -5.62
N GLY A 158 -10.43 -12.43 -4.43
CA GLY A 158 -11.47 -13.41 -4.11
C GLY A 158 -10.95 -14.68 -3.42
N MET A 159 -9.64 -14.95 -3.43
CA MET A 159 -9.04 -16.04 -2.63
C MET A 159 -9.33 -15.80 -1.14
N SER A 160 -9.70 -16.83 -0.39
CA SER A 160 -9.97 -16.70 1.03
C SER A 160 -8.67 -16.42 1.83
N LEU A 161 -8.79 -15.67 2.94
CA LEU A 161 -7.63 -15.44 3.82
C LEU A 161 -7.15 -16.75 4.47
N ARG A 162 -8.01 -17.76 4.61
CA ARG A 162 -7.65 -19.12 5.04
C ARG A 162 -6.67 -19.79 4.07
N GLU A 163 -6.95 -19.72 2.77
CA GLU A 163 -6.04 -20.25 1.74
C GLU A 163 -4.73 -19.46 1.72
N VAL A 164 -4.78 -18.13 1.88
CA VAL A 164 -3.59 -17.28 1.99
C VAL A 164 -2.73 -17.68 3.20
N LEU A 165 -3.35 -17.91 4.36
CA LEU A 165 -2.66 -18.37 5.57
C LEU A 165 -1.99 -19.74 5.37
N ALA A 166 -2.67 -20.65 4.66
CA ALA A 166 -2.12 -21.96 4.32
C ALA A 166 -0.84 -21.88 3.48
N LEU A 167 -0.71 -20.88 2.56
CA LEU A 167 0.53 -20.64 1.81
C LEU A 167 1.71 -20.29 2.74
N ALA A 168 1.44 -19.69 3.89
CA ALA A 168 2.44 -19.39 4.92
C ALA A 168 2.66 -20.54 5.92
N GLY A 169 2.05 -21.70 5.72
CA GLY A 169 2.17 -22.88 6.58
C GLY A 169 1.29 -22.85 7.83
N GLY A 170 0.31 -21.95 7.89
CA GLY A 170 -0.62 -21.82 9.01
C GLY A 170 -0.07 -20.98 10.17
N ALA A 171 -0.92 -20.77 11.17
CA ALA A 171 -0.55 -20.12 12.44
C ALA A 171 0.31 -21.05 13.29
N THR A 172 1.24 -20.48 14.07
CA THR A 172 2.14 -21.20 14.99
C THR A 172 1.79 -21.02 16.47
N VAL A 173 0.63 -20.45 16.74
CA VAL A 173 0.10 -20.20 18.08
C VAL A 173 -1.29 -20.80 18.20
N ASP A 174 -1.68 -21.21 19.42
CA ASP A 174 -2.94 -21.92 19.66
C ASP A 174 -4.17 -20.99 19.58
N ASP A 175 -4.02 -19.73 19.95
CA ASP A 175 -5.11 -18.72 19.91
C ASP A 175 -4.67 -17.51 19.06
N PRO A 176 -4.73 -17.63 17.71
CA PRO A 176 -4.29 -16.58 16.83
C PRO A 176 -5.34 -15.49 16.62
N GLY A 177 -4.96 -14.22 16.79
CA GLY A 177 -5.69 -13.10 16.27
C GLY A 177 -5.23 -12.75 14.84
N PHE A 178 -6.15 -12.31 13.99
CA PHE A 178 -5.88 -12.00 12.59
C PHE A 178 -6.19 -10.53 12.26
N ILE A 179 -5.27 -9.88 11.54
CA ILE A 179 -5.47 -8.50 11.07
C ILE A 179 -5.37 -8.49 9.54
N ASN A 180 -6.36 -7.88 8.88
CA ASN A 180 -6.29 -7.55 7.45
C ASN A 180 -5.65 -6.16 7.30
N GLY A 181 -4.41 -6.13 6.84
CA GLY A 181 -3.59 -4.92 6.77
C GLY A 181 -2.40 -4.96 7.72
N GLY A 182 -1.93 -3.78 8.13
CA GLY A 182 -0.88 -3.63 9.12
C GLY A 182 -1.43 -3.39 10.53
N PRO A 183 -0.58 -3.36 11.57
CA PRO A 183 -1.04 -3.24 12.95
C PRO A 183 -1.55 -1.84 13.34
N MET A 184 -1.25 -0.80 12.53
CA MET A 184 -1.63 0.58 12.84
C MET A 184 -3.01 0.97 12.28
N MET A 185 -3.33 0.50 11.06
CA MET A 185 -4.56 0.88 10.34
C MET A 185 -5.35 -0.33 9.85
N GLY A 186 -4.88 -1.56 10.07
CA GLY A 186 -5.58 -2.78 9.70
C GLY A 186 -6.78 -3.05 10.60
N GLY A 187 -7.74 -3.81 10.08
CA GLY A 187 -8.92 -4.24 10.82
C GLY A 187 -8.79 -5.68 11.31
N LEU A 188 -9.34 -5.95 12.50
CA LEU A 188 -9.48 -7.33 12.99
C LEU A 188 -10.35 -8.14 12.03
N ILE A 189 -9.96 -9.40 11.83
CA ILE A 189 -10.69 -10.34 10.98
C ILE A 189 -11.45 -11.30 11.88
N THR A 190 -12.76 -11.35 11.72
CA THR A 190 -13.64 -12.27 12.44
C THR A 190 -13.82 -13.60 11.69
N SER A 191 -13.52 -13.66 10.41
CA SER A 191 -13.60 -14.87 9.60
C SER A 191 -12.47 -14.94 8.56
N LEU A 192 -11.73 -16.04 8.58
CA LEU A 192 -10.72 -16.36 7.56
C LEU A 192 -11.33 -16.73 6.20
N ASP A 193 -12.62 -16.90 6.11
CA ASP A 193 -13.31 -17.12 4.83
C ASP A 193 -13.57 -15.82 4.07
N SER A 194 -13.24 -14.68 4.69
CA SER A 194 -13.24 -13.37 4.03
C SER A 194 -12.28 -13.36 2.82
N PRO A 195 -12.70 -12.76 1.68
CA PRO A 195 -11.89 -12.76 0.48
C PRO A 195 -10.77 -11.71 0.51
N VAL A 196 -9.68 -12.00 -0.19
CA VAL A 196 -8.69 -10.99 -0.59
C VAL A 196 -9.37 -9.99 -1.52
N THR A 197 -9.21 -8.71 -1.22
CA THR A 197 -9.75 -7.60 -2.00
C THR A 197 -8.65 -6.76 -2.65
N LYS A 198 -9.01 -5.77 -3.44
CA LYS A 198 -8.05 -4.81 -4.04
C LYS A 198 -7.31 -3.98 -2.98
N THR A 199 -7.84 -3.89 -1.77
CA THR A 199 -7.27 -3.10 -0.66
C THR A 199 -6.51 -3.94 0.36
N THR A 200 -6.59 -5.28 0.31
CA THR A 200 -5.85 -6.17 1.21
C THR A 200 -4.33 -5.95 1.05
N GLY A 201 -3.69 -5.38 2.07
CA GLY A 201 -2.24 -5.11 2.08
C GLY A 201 -1.43 -6.20 2.78
N GLY A 202 -2.04 -6.91 3.74
CA GLY A 202 -1.40 -7.95 4.50
C GLY A 202 -2.39 -8.81 5.28
N LEU A 203 -1.90 -9.95 5.73
CA LEU A 203 -2.52 -10.81 6.73
C LEU A 203 -1.51 -10.96 7.87
N LEU A 204 -1.79 -10.35 9.01
CA LEU A 204 -0.96 -10.51 10.20
C LEU A 204 -1.61 -11.48 11.17
N VAL A 205 -0.77 -12.36 11.73
CA VAL A 205 -1.15 -13.31 12.76
C VAL A 205 -0.45 -12.92 14.04
N LEU A 206 -1.21 -12.60 15.08
CA LEU A 206 -0.70 -12.17 16.37
C LEU A 206 -1.12 -13.16 17.45
N PRO A 207 -0.25 -13.48 18.43
CA PRO A 207 -0.64 -14.31 19.57
C PRO A 207 -1.52 -13.51 20.52
N GLY A 208 -2.50 -14.18 21.14
CA GLY A 208 -3.24 -13.65 22.28
C GLY A 208 -4.09 -12.40 22.01
N VAL A 209 -4.56 -12.19 20.77
CA VAL A 209 -5.64 -11.23 20.50
C VAL A 209 -6.95 -12.02 20.50
N PRO A 210 -7.62 -12.20 21.64
CA PRO A 210 -8.87 -12.97 21.68
C PRO A 210 -9.92 -12.30 20.80
N SER A 211 -10.70 -13.10 20.08
CA SER A 211 -11.96 -12.66 19.45
C SER A 211 -12.90 -11.94 20.44
N VAL A 212 -12.73 -12.22 21.73
CA VAL A 212 -13.43 -11.59 22.86
C VAL A 212 -13.15 -10.09 23.05
N GLN A 213 -12.01 -9.56 22.55
CA GLN A 213 -11.76 -8.11 22.64
C GLN A 213 -12.60 -7.29 21.66
N ALA A 214 -13.03 -7.86 20.54
CA ALA A 214 -13.97 -7.19 19.65
C ALA A 214 -15.34 -7.01 20.35
N ASP A 215 -15.79 -8.00 21.09
CA ASP A 215 -17.04 -7.93 21.85
C ASP A 215 -16.91 -7.03 23.08
N ALA A 216 -15.75 -7.04 23.76
CA ALA A 216 -15.48 -6.14 24.88
C ALA A 216 -15.34 -4.67 24.42
N LEU A 217 -14.69 -4.43 23.28
CA LEU A 217 -14.61 -3.09 22.70
C LEU A 217 -15.98 -2.60 22.21
N ALA A 218 -16.77 -3.47 21.60
CA ALA A 218 -18.14 -3.18 21.20
C ALA A 218 -19.04 -2.88 22.42
N ALA A 219 -18.86 -3.62 23.53
CA ALA A 219 -19.56 -3.37 24.79
C ALA A 219 -19.18 -2.01 25.39
N ILE A 220 -17.89 -1.66 25.43
CA ILE A 220 -17.41 -0.37 25.94
C ILE A 220 -17.94 0.79 25.06
N LEU A 221 -17.95 0.63 23.74
CA LEU A 221 -18.46 1.64 22.82
C LEU A 221 -20.01 1.76 22.86
N SER A 222 -20.71 0.74 23.36
CA SER A 222 -22.17 0.77 23.53
C SER A 222 -22.60 1.38 24.87
N GLU A 223 -21.74 1.41 25.87
CA GLU A 223 -22.02 2.03 27.19
C GLU A 223 -21.81 3.54 27.21
N ASP A 224 -21.00 4.10 26.31
CA ASP A 224 -20.80 5.55 26.17
C ASP A 224 -21.83 6.25 25.26
N ALA A 225 -22.88 5.57 24.85
CA ALA A 225 -23.97 6.09 24.02
C ALA A 225 -25.25 6.44 24.79
N VAL A 226 -25.12 6.78 26.10
CA VAL A 226 -26.25 7.29 26.91
C VAL A 226 -25.98 8.72 27.40
#